data_637bde1830ea22cb9c6e94978b3ea89f
#
_entry.id   637bde1830ea22cb9c6e94978b3ea89f
#
_cell.length_a   1.000
_cell.length_b   1.000
_cell.length_c   1.000
_cell.angle_alpha   90.00
_cell.angle_beta   90.00
_cell.angle_gamma   90.00
#
_symmetry.space_group_name_H-M   'P 1'
#
loop_
_entity.id
_entity.type
_entity.pdbx_description
1 polymer ?
#
loop_
_entity_poly.entity_id
_entity_poly.type
_entity_poly.pdbx_seq_one_letter_code
_entity_poly.pdbx_strand_id
1 'polypeptide(L)'
;MSAQFTLFFDGHLWVGVYEIDDGESVRAARVVFGKEPSAAELHEFVREHGAELVRQAHGAVPVVEKGADAGEAGGGAGKTNPKRAQRMAAKAMRERGVSTKAQEALKADMESRGEERASARRREQKRAADEAYARRRAKARQKHRGR
;
A
#
# COMPACT_ATOMS: atom_id res chain seq x y z
N MET A 1 -11.40 7.35 -16.13
CA MET A 1 -10.29 7.50 -15.18
C MET A 1 -10.71 8.47 -14.10
N SER A 2 -10.75 8.03 -12.86
CA SER A 2 -11.04 8.88 -11.69
C SER A 2 -9.88 8.77 -10.71
N ALA A 3 -9.68 9.83 -9.92
CA ALA A 3 -8.68 9.83 -8.87
C ALA A 3 -9.27 10.43 -7.60
N GLN A 4 -8.99 9.82 -6.47
CA GLN A 4 -9.54 10.21 -5.18
C GLN A 4 -8.45 10.15 -4.11
N PHE A 5 -8.45 11.14 -3.21
CA PHE A 5 -7.65 11.10 -1.98
C PHE A 5 -8.58 10.98 -0.78
N THR A 6 -8.40 9.92 -0.01
CA THR A 6 -9.22 9.63 1.18
C THR A 6 -8.34 9.71 2.42
N LEU A 7 -8.72 10.55 3.39
CA LEU A 7 -8.08 10.66 4.70
C LEU A 7 -8.95 9.98 5.76
N PHE A 8 -8.38 9.11 6.57
CA PHE A 8 -9.10 8.41 7.64
C PHE A 8 -8.16 7.99 8.79
N PHE A 9 -8.77 7.65 9.92
CA PHE A 9 -8.06 7.10 11.07
C PHE A 9 -8.14 5.56 11.04
N ASP A 10 -7.00 4.87 11.00
CA ASP A 10 -6.94 3.40 10.91
C ASP A 10 -7.04 2.68 12.26
N GLY A 11 -7.27 3.42 13.34
CA GLY A 11 -7.31 2.92 14.71
C GLY A 11 -6.03 3.25 15.51
N HIS A 12 -4.96 3.63 14.84
CA HIS A 12 -3.69 3.99 15.46
C HIS A 12 -3.14 5.33 14.93
N LEU A 13 -3.26 5.55 13.64
CA LEU A 13 -2.67 6.70 12.95
C LEU A 13 -3.66 7.26 11.91
N TRP A 14 -3.50 8.54 11.59
CA TRP A 14 -4.16 9.15 10.44
C TRP A 14 -3.41 8.77 9.16
N VAL A 15 -4.17 8.28 8.20
CA VAL A 15 -3.66 7.73 6.95
C VAL A 15 -4.39 8.36 5.78
N GLY A 16 -3.64 8.77 4.77
CA GLY A 16 -4.16 9.17 3.47
C GLY A 16 -3.94 8.05 2.45
N VAL A 17 -4.93 7.82 1.62
CA VAL A 17 -4.83 6.90 0.48
C VAL A 17 -5.24 7.62 -0.78
N TYR A 18 -4.36 7.62 -1.76
CA TYR A 18 -4.62 8.12 -3.10
C TYR A 18 -4.90 6.95 -4.02
N GLU A 19 -6.09 6.95 -4.60
CA GLU A 19 -6.61 5.90 -5.48
C GLU A 19 -6.71 6.44 -6.90
N ILE A 20 -6.31 5.62 -7.86
CA ILE A 20 -6.51 5.86 -9.30
C ILE A 20 -7.32 4.70 -9.83
N ASP A 21 -8.49 5.00 -10.39
CA ASP A 21 -9.39 4.04 -11.02
C ASP A 21 -9.46 4.35 -12.52
N ASP A 22 -9.03 3.43 -13.36
CA ASP A 22 -9.09 3.53 -14.82
C ASP A 22 -10.29 2.78 -15.43
N GLY A 23 -11.15 2.21 -14.60
CA GLY A 23 -12.35 1.43 -14.97
C GLY A 23 -12.07 -0.06 -15.14
N GLU A 24 -10.82 -0.47 -15.36
CA GLU A 24 -10.40 -1.87 -15.46
C GLU A 24 -9.59 -2.29 -14.25
N SER A 25 -8.84 -1.38 -13.68
CA SER A 25 -7.98 -1.62 -12.53
C SER A 25 -7.96 -0.45 -11.55
N VAL A 26 -7.69 -0.75 -10.30
CA VAL A 26 -7.45 0.24 -9.25
C VAL A 26 -6.01 0.14 -8.79
N ARG A 27 -5.35 1.30 -8.69
CA ARG A 27 -4.03 1.46 -8.09
C ARG A 27 -4.12 2.39 -6.92
N ALA A 28 -3.35 2.13 -5.88
CA ALA A 28 -3.39 2.97 -4.69
C ALA A 28 -2.00 3.22 -4.11
N ALA A 29 -1.82 4.42 -3.55
CA ALA A 29 -0.65 4.78 -2.76
C ALA A 29 -1.09 5.24 -1.37
N ARG A 30 -0.32 4.88 -0.34
CA ARG A 30 -0.60 5.19 1.05
C ARG A 30 0.43 6.15 1.62
N VAL A 31 -0.05 7.12 2.39
CA VAL A 31 0.77 8.02 3.20
C VAL A 31 0.31 7.99 4.66
N VAL A 32 1.24 8.13 5.61
CA VAL A 32 0.94 8.15 7.04
C VAL A 32 1.24 9.52 7.60
N PHE A 33 0.23 10.17 8.18
CA PHE A 33 0.37 11.49 8.81
C PHE A 33 0.71 11.38 10.31
N GLY A 34 0.35 10.25 10.95
CA GLY A 34 0.49 10.05 12.38
C GLY A 34 -0.67 10.67 13.16
N LYS A 35 -0.62 11.97 13.43
CA LYS A 35 -1.72 12.75 14.02
C LYS A 35 -2.71 13.20 12.93
N GLU A 36 -3.88 13.67 13.35
CA GLU A 36 -4.84 14.30 12.45
C GLU A 36 -4.22 15.53 11.78
N PRO A 37 -4.07 15.55 10.45
CA PRO A 37 -3.57 16.74 9.77
C PRO A 37 -4.64 17.82 9.72
N SER A 38 -4.28 19.04 9.99
CA SER A 38 -5.14 20.19 9.73
C SER A 38 -5.32 20.40 8.21
N ALA A 39 -6.36 21.13 7.82
CA ALA A 39 -6.57 21.46 6.41
C ALA A 39 -5.36 22.16 5.77
N ALA A 40 -4.67 23.00 6.51
CA ALA A 40 -3.46 23.68 6.04
C ALA A 40 -2.29 22.71 5.82
N GLU A 41 -2.04 21.82 6.78
CA GLU A 41 -1.00 20.77 6.66
C GLU A 41 -1.28 19.82 5.49
N LEU A 42 -2.57 19.44 5.30
CA LEU A 42 -2.97 18.60 4.18
C LEU A 42 -2.77 19.31 2.83
N HIS A 43 -3.14 20.58 2.73
CA HIS A 43 -2.92 21.38 1.53
C HIS A 43 -1.44 21.50 1.18
N GLU A 44 -0.60 21.80 2.19
CA GLU A 44 0.84 21.90 2.01
C GLU A 44 1.45 20.56 1.59
N PHE A 45 1.04 19.46 2.23
CA PHE A 45 1.45 18.11 1.85
C PHE A 45 1.12 17.81 0.39
N VAL A 46 -0.11 18.07 -0.05
CA VAL A 46 -0.52 17.81 -1.44
C VAL A 46 0.27 18.67 -2.42
N ARG A 47 0.56 19.92 -2.06
CA ARG A 47 1.37 20.82 -2.89
C ARG A 47 2.81 20.33 -3.06
N GLU A 48 3.43 19.84 -1.99
CA GLU A 48 4.84 19.43 -1.98
C GLU A 48 5.04 17.99 -2.43
N HIS A 49 4.18 17.10 -2.00
CA HIS A 49 4.34 15.65 -2.18
C HIS A 49 3.31 15.02 -3.11
N GLY A 50 2.31 15.79 -3.57
CA GLY A 50 1.23 15.26 -4.42
C GLY A 50 1.73 14.61 -5.70
N ALA A 51 2.70 15.20 -6.39
CA ALA A 51 3.29 14.63 -7.60
C ALA A 51 4.01 13.31 -7.32
N GLU A 52 4.68 13.18 -6.17
CA GLU A 52 5.33 11.94 -5.76
C GLU A 52 4.30 10.86 -5.44
N LEU A 53 3.24 11.23 -4.72
CA LEU A 53 2.14 10.33 -4.37
C LEU A 53 1.45 9.78 -5.63
N VAL A 54 1.23 10.62 -6.63
CA VAL A 54 0.69 10.23 -7.95
C VAL A 54 1.63 9.24 -8.64
N ARG A 55 2.94 9.51 -8.67
CA ARG A 55 3.93 8.57 -9.25
C ARG A 55 3.94 7.23 -8.53
N GLN A 56 3.87 7.24 -7.20
CA GLN A 56 3.80 6.01 -6.40
C GLN A 56 2.54 5.21 -6.74
N ALA A 57 1.39 5.87 -6.85
CA ALA A 57 0.15 5.20 -7.24
C ALA A 57 0.23 4.60 -8.65
N HIS A 58 0.80 5.32 -9.62
CA HIS A 58 1.01 4.76 -10.96
C HIS A 58 1.98 3.58 -11.00
N GLY A 59 2.99 3.57 -10.13
CA GLY A 59 3.94 2.47 -9.99
C GLY A 59 3.42 1.29 -9.16
N ALA A 60 2.29 1.43 -8.48
CA ALA A 60 1.71 0.39 -7.66
C ALA A 60 1.11 -0.75 -8.50
N VAL A 61 1.05 -1.95 -7.90
CA VAL A 61 0.46 -3.12 -8.56
C VAL A 61 -1.03 -2.87 -8.81
N PRO A 62 -1.50 -2.96 -10.07
CA PRO A 62 -2.90 -2.79 -10.38
C PRO A 62 -3.72 -3.98 -9.89
N VAL A 63 -4.85 -3.72 -9.25
CA VAL A 63 -5.86 -4.73 -8.95
C VAL A 63 -6.95 -4.65 -10.01
N VAL A 64 -7.03 -5.67 -10.86
CA VAL A 64 -8.01 -5.79 -11.94
C VAL A 64 -9.37 -6.12 -11.37
N GLU A 65 -10.42 -5.53 -11.92
CA GLU A 65 -11.79 -5.94 -11.63
C GLU A 65 -12.05 -7.36 -12.16
N LYS A 66 -11.86 -8.36 -11.32
CA LYS A 66 -12.61 -9.61 -11.54
C LYS A 66 -14.06 -9.29 -11.25
N GLY A 67 -14.88 -9.27 -12.31
CA GLY A 67 -16.28 -8.93 -12.37
C GLY A 67 -16.93 -8.72 -11.02
N ALA A 68 -17.28 -7.49 -10.72
CA ALA A 68 -18.00 -7.18 -9.50
C ALA A 68 -19.26 -8.06 -9.50
N ASP A 69 -19.29 -9.07 -8.64
CA ASP A 69 -20.54 -9.34 -7.98
C ASP A 69 -20.90 -8.04 -7.28
N ALA A 70 -21.65 -7.23 -8.01
CA ALA A 70 -22.42 -6.15 -7.46
C ALA A 70 -23.36 -6.83 -6.47
N GLY A 71 -22.87 -6.96 -5.24
CA GLY A 71 -23.75 -7.22 -4.12
C GLY A 71 -24.78 -6.12 -4.17
N GLU A 72 -25.86 -6.38 -4.89
CA GLU A 72 -27.07 -5.59 -4.92
C GLU A 72 -27.36 -5.24 -3.47
N ALA A 73 -27.13 -3.97 -3.11
CA ALA A 73 -27.82 -3.37 -2.01
C ALA A 73 -29.31 -3.34 -2.43
N GLY A 74 -29.92 -4.53 -2.39
CA GLY A 74 -31.34 -4.72 -2.63
C GLY A 74 -32.09 -3.83 -1.67
N GLY A 75 -32.57 -2.72 -2.19
CA GLY A 75 -33.55 -1.86 -1.54
C GLY A 75 -34.87 -2.59 -1.39
N GLY A 76 -34.92 -3.55 -0.50
CA GLY A 76 -36.17 -4.08 0.06
C GLY A 76 -36.64 -3.10 1.12
N ALA A 77 -37.73 -2.33 0.85
CA ALA A 77 -38.43 -1.52 1.82
C ALA A 77 -39.15 -2.41 2.86
N GLY A 78 -38.39 -3.15 3.64
CA GLY A 78 -38.82 -3.84 4.83
C GLY A 78 -38.50 -3.01 6.05
N LYS A 79 -39.46 -2.86 7.00
CA LYS A 79 -39.31 -2.19 8.29
C LYS A 79 -38.03 -2.70 8.98
N THR A 80 -36.95 -2.01 8.77
CA THR A 80 -35.63 -2.34 9.37
C THR A 80 -35.66 -1.92 10.83
N ASN A 81 -35.38 -2.85 11.72
CA ASN A 81 -35.22 -2.59 13.15
C ASN A 81 -34.23 -1.42 13.34
N PRO A 82 -34.60 -0.32 14.06
CA PRO A 82 -33.77 0.88 14.21
C PRO A 82 -32.33 0.57 14.68
N LYS A 83 -32.17 -0.42 15.54
CA LYS A 83 -30.88 -0.87 16.07
C LYS A 83 -30.02 -1.55 14.99
N ARG A 84 -30.64 -2.23 14.03
CA ARG A 84 -29.96 -2.83 12.86
C ARG A 84 -29.56 -1.75 11.87
N ALA A 85 -30.45 -0.77 11.61
CA ALA A 85 -30.15 0.38 10.75
C ALA A 85 -28.97 1.21 11.30
N GLN A 86 -28.94 1.43 12.62
CA GLN A 86 -27.86 2.15 13.29
C GLN A 86 -26.51 1.38 13.22
N ARG A 87 -26.54 0.05 13.38
CA ARG A 87 -25.32 -0.79 13.18
C ARG A 87 -24.86 -0.81 11.74
N MET A 88 -25.79 -0.85 10.78
CA MET A 88 -25.46 -0.79 9.36
C MET A 88 -24.91 0.59 8.96
N ALA A 89 -25.49 1.68 9.49
CA ALA A 89 -24.98 3.03 9.29
C ALA A 89 -23.57 3.20 9.91
N ALA A 90 -23.34 2.68 11.11
CA ALA A 90 -22.03 2.70 11.75
C ALA A 90 -21.01 1.84 10.99
N LYS A 91 -21.44 0.70 10.43
CA LYS A 91 -20.60 -0.13 9.56
C LYS A 91 -20.31 0.58 8.24
N ALA A 92 -21.31 1.17 7.60
CA ALA A 92 -21.16 1.96 6.38
C ALA A 92 -20.28 3.22 6.58
N MET A 93 -20.32 3.84 7.77
CA MET A 93 -19.38 4.93 8.11
C MET A 93 -17.94 4.44 8.31
N ARG A 94 -17.75 3.23 8.83
CA ARG A 94 -16.41 2.60 8.88
C ARG A 94 -15.92 2.16 7.51
N GLU A 95 -16.84 1.76 6.63
CA GLU A 95 -16.58 1.33 5.25
C GLU A 95 -16.45 2.48 4.25
N ARG A 96 -16.80 3.73 4.63
CA ARG A 96 -16.51 4.96 3.86
C ARG A 96 -15.03 5.36 3.84
N GLY A 97 -14.15 4.53 4.39
CA GLY A 97 -12.74 4.61 4.16
C GLY A 97 -12.38 4.24 2.71
N VAL A 98 -11.14 3.88 2.53
CA VAL A 98 -10.57 3.37 1.27
C VAL A 98 -11.44 2.26 0.68
N SER A 99 -11.66 2.26 -0.62
CA SER A 99 -12.40 1.20 -1.31
C SER A 99 -11.77 -0.17 -1.02
N THR A 100 -12.56 -1.24 -1.04
CA THR A 100 -12.02 -2.61 -0.85
C THR A 100 -10.95 -2.93 -1.87
N LYS A 101 -11.09 -2.44 -3.10
CA LYS A 101 -10.09 -2.59 -4.18
C LYS A 101 -8.79 -1.86 -3.86
N ALA A 102 -8.87 -0.65 -3.32
CA ALA A 102 -7.68 0.06 -2.92
C ALA A 102 -6.97 -0.62 -1.73
N GLN A 103 -7.72 -1.25 -0.83
CA GLN A 103 -7.14 -2.07 0.25
C GLN A 103 -6.40 -3.30 -0.31
N GLU A 104 -6.97 -3.96 -1.31
CA GLU A 104 -6.32 -5.07 -2.01
C GLU A 104 -5.08 -4.59 -2.79
N ALA A 105 -5.17 -3.46 -3.48
CA ALA A 105 -4.03 -2.86 -4.17
C ALA A 105 -2.89 -2.50 -3.20
N LEU A 106 -3.21 -1.89 -2.07
CA LEU A 106 -2.22 -1.59 -1.03
C LEU A 106 -1.58 -2.87 -0.45
N LYS A 107 -2.37 -3.91 -0.24
CA LYS A 107 -1.86 -5.20 0.23
C LYS A 107 -0.93 -5.82 -0.80
N ALA A 108 -1.33 -5.87 -2.07
CA ALA A 108 -0.51 -6.39 -3.16
C ALA A 108 0.81 -5.60 -3.32
N ASP A 109 0.77 -4.26 -3.21
CA ASP A 109 1.96 -3.41 -3.25
C ASP A 109 2.89 -3.68 -2.06
N MET A 110 2.35 -3.85 -0.86
CA MET A 110 3.14 -4.20 0.33
C MET A 110 3.81 -5.57 0.19
N GLU A 111 3.10 -6.57 -0.34
CA GLU A 111 3.62 -7.91 -0.58
C GLU A 111 4.74 -7.87 -1.63
N SER A 112 4.53 -7.22 -2.77
CA SER A 112 5.53 -7.04 -3.82
C SER A 112 6.80 -6.37 -3.31
N ARG A 113 6.67 -5.25 -2.60
CA ARG A 113 7.82 -4.56 -1.98
C ARG A 113 8.51 -5.42 -0.92
N GLY A 114 7.76 -6.24 -0.20
CA GLY A 114 8.29 -7.21 0.75
C GLY A 114 9.18 -8.25 0.07
N GLU A 115 8.73 -8.82 -1.03
CA GLU A 115 9.47 -9.79 -1.84
C GLU A 115 10.71 -9.17 -2.48
N GLU A 116 10.60 -7.97 -3.04
CA GLU A 116 11.74 -7.23 -3.60
C GLU A 116 12.84 -6.99 -2.56
N ARG A 117 12.47 -6.50 -1.37
CA ARG A 117 13.41 -6.30 -0.26
C ARG A 117 14.06 -7.62 0.18
N ALA A 118 13.27 -8.68 0.29
CA ALA A 118 13.78 -10.00 0.66
C ALA A 118 14.75 -10.54 -0.39
N SER A 119 14.44 -10.39 -1.68
CA SER A 119 15.30 -10.80 -2.79
C SER A 119 16.59 -9.98 -2.85
N ALA A 120 16.51 -8.67 -2.68
CA ALA A 120 17.66 -7.77 -2.61
C ALA A 120 18.59 -8.15 -1.46
N ARG A 121 18.04 -8.39 -0.25
CA ARG A 121 18.80 -8.83 0.92
C ARG A 121 19.50 -10.17 0.69
N ARG A 122 18.83 -11.14 0.05
CA ARG A 122 19.45 -12.44 -0.30
C ARG A 122 20.60 -12.26 -1.28
N ARG A 123 20.45 -11.40 -2.29
CA ARG A 123 21.51 -11.11 -3.26
C ARG A 123 22.71 -10.45 -2.59
N GLU A 124 22.49 -9.50 -1.69
CA GLU A 124 23.54 -8.83 -0.94
C GLU A 124 24.28 -9.79 -0.02
N GLN A 125 23.58 -10.64 0.72
CA GLN A 125 24.19 -11.67 1.55
C GLN A 125 25.05 -12.64 0.73
N LYS A 126 24.56 -13.07 -0.45
CA LYS A 126 25.34 -13.93 -1.34
C LYS A 126 26.61 -13.24 -1.83
N ARG A 127 26.52 -11.98 -2.28
CA ARG A 127 27.70 -11.19 -2.69
C ARG A 127 28.70 -11.06 -1.57
N ALA A 128 28.25 -10.72 -0.35
CA ALA A 128 29.13 -10.61 0.80
C ALA A 128 29.82 -11.95 1.15
N ALA A 129 29.09 -13.06 1.05
CA ALA A 129 29.67 -14.39 1.26
C ALA A 129 30.71 -14.75 0.19
N ASP A 130 30.42 -14.47 -1.09
CA ASP A 130 31.33 -14.71 -2.21
C ASP A 130 32.60 -13.85 -2.08
N GLU A 131 32.46 -12.59 -1.71
CA GLU A 131 33.62 -11.71 -1.44
C GLU A 131 34.46 -12.20 -0.25
N ALA A 132 33.81 -12.60 0.84
CA ALA A 132 34.51 -13.13 2.00
C ALA A 132 35.25 -14.42 1.65
N TYR A 133 34.67 -15.29 0.84
CA TYR A 133 35.32 -16.48 0.32
C TYR A 133 36.53 -16.13 -0.56
N ALA A 134 36.36 -15.20 -1.51
CA ALA A 134 37.45 -14.75 -2.39
C ALA A 134 38.62 -14.15 -1.59
N ARG A 135 38.32 -13.32 -0.57
CA ARG A 135 39.36 -12.76 0.34
C ARG A 135 40.10 -13.84 1.12
N ARG A 136 39.39 -14.86 1.62
CA ARG A 136 40.02 -16.01 2.32
C ARG A 136 40.93 -16.77 1.37
N ARG A 137 40.48 -17.06 0.15
CA ARG A 137 41.27 -17.77 -0.87
C ARG A 137 42.48 -16.97 -1.31
N ALA A 138 42.35 -15.65 -1.47
CA ALA A 138 43.50 -14.78 -1.79
C ALA A 138 44.57 -14.80 -0.67
N LYS A 139 44.15 -14.68 0.59
CA LYS A 139 45.07 -14.78 1.75
C LYS A 139 45.76 -16.14 1.84
N ALA A 140 45.05 -17.24 1.56
CA ALA A 140 45.64 -18.57 1.55
C ALA A 140 46.72 -18.72 0.44
N ARG A 141 46.45 -18.21 -0.77
CA ARG A 141 47.44 -18.20 -1.87
C ARG A 141 48.68 -17.37 -1.55
N GLN A 142 48.54 -16.22 -0.88
CA GLN A 142 49.66 -15.39 -0.45
C GLN A 142 50.56 -16.12 0.55
N LYS A 143 49.98 -16.85 1.51
CA LYS A 143 50.77 -17.66 2.48
C LYS A 143 51.59 -18.76 1.81
N HIS A 144 51.12 -19.35 0.71
CA HIS A 144 51.85 -20.41 0.00
C HIS A 144 52.89 -19.89 -1.00
N ARG A 145 52.88 -18.58 -1.36
CA ARG A 145 53.89 -17.97 -2.24
C ARG A 145 55.14 -17.52 -1.51
N GLY A 146 55.15 -17.49 -0.21
CA GLY A 146 56.27 -17.04 0.64
C GLY A 146 57.05 -18.17 1.29
N ARG A 147 56.96 -19.40 0.79
CA ARG A 147 57.82 -20.53 1.16
C ARG A 147 58.58 -21.05 -0.03
#